data_5211b115af568ef842d9e500da3fe239
#
_entry.id   5211b115af568ef842d9e500da3fe239
#
_cell.length_a   1.000
_cell.length_b   1.000
_cell.length_c   1.000
_cell.angle_alpha   90.00
_cell.angle_beta   90.00
_cell.angle_gamma   90.00
#
_symmetry.space_group_name_H-M   'P 1'
#
loop_
_entity.id
_entity.type
_entity.pdbx_description
1 polymer ?
#
loop_
_entity_poly.entity_id
_entity_poly.type
_entity_poly.pdbx_seq_one_letter_code
_entity_poly.pdbx_strand_id
1 'polypeptide(L)'
;MTTHPFDWATWSHIDATELAAKIRAKDVAVSEVMHQFSDAVSIQNPRLNAVIEVFDDVLDDPTSSGSNPDGPFYGVPILIKDMGSRIEGRDQQIGLGFKTPDLAAEDDPLIKNFRAAGFIVCGRSTVPEDGMTFITHSIPQGDTHSPFNLEHTPGGSSGGSSASVAGGITPICSASDGAGSIRFPAAWTGLVGLKVTRGMNPLPQGLNESILAGAVEGAVVRSVRDCATVTEALAVHRQLGRSFMPAHPPPQLVNELSAPHRPLRIGVSLDAWGALVAIDPDVLTSIEESAKRLEALGHTLVPLSPEEICDFKALRSSFSVAEWLLPISRELMHLTDEANVALTDENTSVQLRHHLALADRYNIDDLFEAQMVTEALMCRWGDFWQSGACDVLLSPVTPIACPKINSNYRMDSPQSFDEWSENLFDAACFTIPANHMGLPALSLPSGLDRNGCPIGMQLMAPWRHEHDLIHLASHYEAAHPHLFNLPRAHGIDS
;
A
#
# COMPACT_ATOMS: atom_id res chain seq x y z
N MET A 1 -8.11 -18.93 -31.86
CA MET A 1 -7.04 -18.52 -30.94
C MET A 1 -6.91 -17.03 -31.15
N THR A 2 -7.36 -16.24 -30.17
CA THR A 2 -7.10 -14.80 -30.16
C THR A 2 -5.59 -14.62 -30.00
N THR A 3 -4.92 -14.01 -30.96
CA THR A 3 -3.50 -13.67 -30.82
C THR A 3 -3.39 -12.53 -29.82
N HIS A 4 -2.75 -12.78 -28.69
CA HIS A 4 -2.47 -11.71 -27.72
C HIS A 4 -1.55 -10.67 -28.34
N PRO A 5 -1.74 -9.38 -28.01
CA PRO A 5 -0.86 -8.32 -28.52
C PRO A 5 0.55 -8.41 -27.94
N PHE A 6 0.70 -9.01 -26.77
CA PHE A 6 1.97 -9.24 -26.09
C PHE A 6 2.15 -10.71 -25.73
N ASP A 7 3.38 -11.22 -25.82
CA ASP A 7 3.72 -12.46 -25.15
C ASP A 7 3.69 -12.29 -23.62
N TRP A 8 3.66 -13.41 -22.90
CA TRP A 8 3.56 -13.37 -21.46
C TRP A 8 4.74 -12.65 -20.79
N ALA A 9 5.95 -12.86 -21.28
CA ALA A 9 7.15 -12.22 -20.76
C ALA A 9 7.07 -10.69 -20.87
N THR A 10 6.57 -10.16 -21.98
CA THR A 10 6.33 -8.73 -22.16
C THR A 10 5.18 -8.25 -21.28
N TRP A 11 4.02 -8.92 -21.32
CA TRP A 11 2.84 -8.52 -20.56
C TRP A 11 3.09 -8.48 -19.05
N SER A 12 3.71 -9.51 -18.52
CA SER A 12 3.93 -9.63 -17.06
C SER A 12 4.93 -8.60 -16.51
N HIS A 13 5.70 -7.91 -17.38
CA HIS A 13 6.71 -6.93 -16.98
C HIS A 13 6.45 -5.51 -17.48
N ILE A 14 5.59 -5.32 -18.49
CA ILE A 14 5.26 -3.98 -18.98
C ILE A 14 4.69 -3.13 -17.85
N ASP A 15 5.16 -1.89 -17.70
CA ASP A 15 4.58 -0.97 -16.75
C ASP A 15 3.40 -0.17 -17.34
N ALA A 16 2.64 0.53 -16.50
CA ALA A 16 1.43 1.21 -16.93
C ALA A 16 1.71 2.37 -17.90
N THR A 17 2.83 3.07 -17.72
CA THR A 17 3.27 4.17 -18.59
C THR A 17 3.58 3.67 -20.00
N GLU A 18 4.32 2.56 -20.12
CA GLU A 18 4.65 1.99 -21.44
C GLU A 18 3.41 1.42 -22.12
N LEU A 19 2.55 0.71 -21.39
CA LEU A 19 1.29 0.17 -21.93
C LEU A 19 0.41 1.31 -22.47
N ALA A 20 0.24 2.39 -21.71
CA ALA A 20 -0.52 3.58 -22.16
C ALA A 20 0.11 4.22 -23.42
N ALA A 21 1.45 4.27 -23.50
CA ALA A 21 2.14 4.79 -24.68
C ALA A 21 1.86 3.95 -25.93
N LYS A 22 1.88 2.61 -25.81
CA LYS A 22 1.55 1.69 -26.93
C LYS A 22 0.10 1.82 -27.39
N ILE A 23 -0.85 1.97 -26.43
CA ILE A 23 -2.26 2.22 -26.77
C ILE A 23 -2.41 3.56 -27.51
N ARG A 24 -1.77 4.61 -27.03
CA ARG A 24 -1.82 5.94 -27.65
C ARG A 24 -1.20 5.96 -29.04
N ALA A 25 -0.12 5.20 -29.25
CA ALA A 25 0.51 5.00 -30.57
C ALA A 25 -0.35 4.15 -31.51
N LYS A 26 -1.42 3.51 -31.00
CA LYS A 26 -2.25 2.52 -31.71
C LYS A 26 -1.50 1.25 -32.12
N ASP A 27 -0.43 0.92 -31.40
CA ASP A 27 0.28 -0.37 -31.55
C ASP A 27 -0.58 -1.52 -31.04
N VAL A 28 -1.49 -1.23 -30.08
CA VAL A 28 -2.45 -2.16 -29.50
C VAL A 28 -3.77 -1.45 -29.23
N ALA A 29 -4.90 -2.14 -29.45
CA ALA A 29 -6.22 -1.61 -29.14
C ALA A 29 -6.58 -1.86 -27.66
N VAL A 30 -7.41 -0.97 -27.07
CA VAL A 30 -7.91 -1.14 -25.70
C VAL A 30 -8.61 -2.48 -25.52
N SER A 31 -9.43 -2.92 -26.51
CA SER A 31 -10.12 -4.22 -26.46
C SER A 31 -9.16 -5.42 -26.42
N GLU A 32 -8.03 -5.34 -27.12
CA GLU A 32 -6.99 -6.39 -27.07
C GLU A 32 -6.31 -6.44 -25.71
N VAL A 33 -6.07 -5.27 -25.09
CA VAL A 33 -5.54 -5.16 -23.73
C VAL A 33 -6.51 -5.75 -22.70
N MET A 34 -7.83 -5.47 -22.82
CA MET A 34 -8.84 -6.03 -21.94
C MET A 34 -8.95 -7.56 -22.08
N HIS A 35 -8.87 -8.11 -23.28
CA HIS A 35 -8.81 -9.56 -23.47
C HIS A 35 -7.58 -10.17 -22.81
N GLN A 36 -6.40 -9.56 -22.98
CA GLN A 36 -5.17 -10.06 -22.35
C GLN A 36 -5.22 -9.96 -20.81
N PHE A 37 -5.81 -8.89 -20.27
CA PHE A 37 -6.08 -8.78 -18.82
C PHE A 37 -6.99 -9.91 -18.33
N SER A 38 -8.11 -10.18 -19.01
CA SER A 38 -9.04 -11.26 -18.67
C SER A 38 -8.35 -12.62 -18.67
N ASP A 39 -7.54 -12.91 -19.69
CA ASP A 39 -6.77 -14.15 -19.77
C ASP A 39 -5.70 -14.23 -18.68
N ALA A 40 -5.03 -13.12 -18.34
CA ALA A 40 -4.08 -13.06 -17.24
C ALA A 40 -4.75 -13.36 -15.89
N VAL A 41 -5.96 -12.84 -15.65
CA VAL A 41 -6.77 -13.22 -14.47
C VAL A 41 -7.05 -14.72 -14.48
N SER A 42 -7.54 -15.25 -15.59
CA SER A 42 -7.92 -16.66 -15.71
C SER A 42 -6.75 -17.63 -15.47
N ILE A 43 -5.53 -17.23 -15.85
CA ILE A 43 -4.31 -18.02 -15.70
C ILE A 43 -3.74 -17.92 -14.28
N GLN A 44 -3.64 -16.70 -13.73
CA GLN A 44 -2.90 -16.45 -12.50
C GLN A 44 -3.77 -16.51 -11.25
N ASN A 45 -5.03 -16.07 -11.33
CA ASN A 45 -5.88 -15.99 -10.13
C ASN A 45 -6.17 -17.34 -9.45
N PRO A 46 -6.28 -18.48 -10.15
CA PRO A 46 -6.41 -19.78 -9.49
C PRO A 46 -5.24 -20.17 -8.57
N ARG A 47 -4.07 -19.52 -8.74
CA ARG A 47 -2.87 -19.78 -7.94
C ARG A 47 -2.64 -18.70 -6.88
N LEU A 48 -2.96 -17.46 -7.21
CA LEU A 48 -2.68 -16.30 -6.37
C LEU A 48 -3.86 -15.94 -5.47
N ASN A 49 -5.10 -16.21 -5.91
CA ASN A 49 -6.33 -15.77 -5.26
C ASN A 49 -6.28 -14.28 -4.90
N ALA A 50 -5.95 -13.47 -5.90
CA ALA A 50 -5.69 -12.04 -5.74
C ALA A 50 -6.85 -11.14 -6.19
N VAL A 51 -7.73 -11.66 -7.07
CA VAL A 51 -8.86 -10.96 -7.68
C VAL A 51 -10.16 -11.58 -7.18
N ILE A 52 -11.04 -10.74 -6.63
CA ILE A 52 -12.35 -11.16 -6.10
C ILE A 52 -13.38 -11.14 -7.22
N GLU A 53 -13.36 -10.07 -8.01
CA GLU A 53 -14.38 -9.77 -9.01
C GLU A 53 -13.72 -9.11 -10.23
N VAL A 54 -14.17 -9.51 -11.41
CA VAL A 54 -13.91 -8.83 -12.67
C VAL A 54 -15.25 -8.27 -13.17
N PHE A 55 -15.23 -7.05 -13.70
CA PHE A 55 -16.45 -6.38 -14.19
C PHE A 55 -16.67 -6.74 -15.67
N ASP A 56 -17.48 -7.76 -15.92
CA ASP A 56 -17.75 -8.28 -17.27
C ASP A 56 -18.33 -7.21 -18.20
N ASP A 57 -19.19 -6.34 -17.71
CA ASP A 57 -19.74 -5.21 -18.46
C ASP A 57 -18.67 -4.23 -18.96
N VAL A 58 -17.60 -4.04 -18.16
CA VAL A 58 -16.45 -3.19 -18.54
C VAL A 58 -15.53 -3.93 -19.53
N LEU A 59 -15.39 -5.26 -19.41
CA LEU A 59 -14.62 -6.04 -20.37
C LEU A 59 -15.31 -6.06 -21.74
N ASP A 60 -16.65 -6.18 -21.76
CA ASP A 60 -17.45 -6.20 -22.98
C ASP A 60 -17.46 -4.83 -23.68
N ASP A 61 -17.54 -3.75 -22.91
CA ASP A 61 -17.45 -2.37 -23.40
C ASP A 61 -16.56 -1.50 -22.51
N PRO A 62 -15.23 -1.48 -22.74
CA PRO A 62 -14.30 -0.66 -21.97
C PRO A 62 -14.60 0.85 -22.01
N THR A 63 -15.34 1.32 -23.01
CA THR A 63 -15.73 2.73 -23.12
C THR A 63 -16.77 3.12 -22.06
N SER A 64 -17.55 2.15 -21.57
CA SER A 64 -18.54 2.34 -20.51
C SER A 64 -17.89 2.67 -19.14
N SER A 65 -16.59 2.43 -18.99
CA SER A 65 -15.85 2.67 -17.74
C SER A 65 -15.74 4.14 -17.34
N GLY A 66 -16.10 5.10 -18.19
CA GLY A 66 -15.93 6.52 -17.93
C GLY A 66 -14.48 7.01 -17.92
N SER A 67 -13.56 6.23 -18.49
CA SER A 67 -12.14 6.54 -18.62
C SER A 67 -11.89 7.73 -19.53
N ASN A 68 -11.03 8.67 -19.10
CA ASN A 68 -10.66 9.85 -19.90
C ASN A 68 -9.66 9.47 -21.00
N PRO A 69 -10.00 9.64 -22.31
CA PRO A 69 -9.09 9.30 -23.40
C PRO A 69 -7.82 10.18 -23.46
N ASP A 70 -7.84 11.35 -22.83
CA ASP A 70 -6.69 12.25 -22.77
C ASP A 70 -5.81 12.03 -21.53
N GLY A 71 -6.21 11.12 -20.64
CA GLY A 71 -5.48 10.79 -19.42
C GLY A 71 -4.15 10.09 -19.69
N PRO A 72 -3.12 10.26 -18.83
CA PRO A 72 -1.80 9.69 -19.03
C PRO A 72 -1.80 8.16 -19.13
N PHE A 73 -2.78 7.49 -18.52
CA PHE A 73 -2.93 6.04 -18.48
C PHE A 73 -4.13 5.53 -19.27
N TYR A 74 -4.54 6.24 -20.33
CA TYR A 74 -5.70 5.83 -21.11
C TYR A 74 -5.61 4.38 -21.60
N GLY A 75 -6.65 3.60 -21.28
CA GLY A 75 -6.80 2.22 -21.71
C GLY A 75 -6.08 1.19 -20.85
N VAL A 76 -5.36 1.59 -19.82
CA VAL A 76 -4.67 0.68 -18.89
C VAL A 76 -5.67 0.09 -17.90
N PRO A 77 -5.74 -1.27 -17.74
CA PRO A 77 -6.57 -1.90 -16.73
C PRO A 77 -6.05 -1.64 -15.31
N ILE A 78 -6.97 -1.38 -14.39
CA ILE A 78 -6.67 -1.28 -12.97
C ILE A 78 -7.68 -2.08 -12.15
N LEU A 79 -7.19 -2.81 -11.14
CA LEU A 79 -8.03 -3.38 -10.10
C LEU A 79 -8.07 -2.43 -8.90
N ILE A 80 -9.23 -2.33 -8.27
CA ILE A 80 -9.43 -1.51 -7.08
C ILE A 80 -9.41 -2.42 -5.85
N LYS A 81 -8.63 -2.05 -4.84
CA LYS A 81 -8.63 -2.72 -3.54
C LYS A 81 -10.05 -2.78 -2.97
N ASP A 82 -10.47 -3.93 -2.43
CA ASP A 82 -11.80 -4.10 -1.83
C ASP A 82 -11.92 -3.42 -0.45
N MET A 83 -11.27 -2.28 -0.29
CA MET A 83 -11.29 -1.44 0.91
C MET A 83 -10.90 -0.02 0.55
N GLY A 84 -11.50 0.96 1.19
CA GLY A 84 -11.30 2.39 0.90
C GLY A 84 -12.31 2.88 -0.10
N SER A 85 -11.86 3.45 -1.22
CA SER A 85 -12.72 4.10 -2.20
C SER A 85 -13.75 3.19 -2.87
N ARG A 86 -15.00 3.64 -2.89
CA ARG A 86 -16.17 2.94 -3.42
C ARG A 86 -16.41 3.31 -4.88
N ILE A 87 -16.85 2.32 -5.67
CA ILE A 87 -17.15 2.45 -7.10
C ILE A 87 -18.67 2.51 -7.28
N GLU A 88 -19.15 3.48 -8.05
CA GLU A 88 -20.58 3.64 -8.38
C GLU A 88 -21.20 2.32 -8.87
N GLY A 89 -22.35 1.95 -8.30
CA GLY A 89 -23.11 0.78 -8.65
C GLY A 89 -22.47 -0.57 -8.25
N ARG A 90 -21.34 -0.55 -7.50
CA ARG A 90 -20.64 -1.75 -7.05
C ARG A 90 -20.65 -1.85 -5.53
N ASP A 91 -20.70 -3.08 -5.04
CA ASP A 91 -20.55 -3.40 -3.62
C ASP A 91 -19.08 -3.43 -3.21
N GLN A 92 -18.83 -3.30 -1.91
CA GLN A 92 -17.50 -3.41 -1.29
C GLN A 92 -17.64 -4.21 0.01
N GLN A 93 -16.98 -5.35 0.10
CA GLN A 93 -17.12 -6.27 1.23
C GLN A 93 -16.06 -6.09 2.33
N ILE A 94 -14.94 -5.45 2.03
CA ILE A 94 -13.79 -5.23 2.94
C ILE A 94 -13.29 -6.51 3.64
N GLY A 95 -13.42 -7.67 2.97
CA GLY A 95 -13.06 -8.97 3.52
C GLY A 95 -14.00 -9.51 4.60
N LEU A 96 -15.13 -8.86 4.90
CA LEU A 96 -16.04 -9.23 5.97
C LEU A 96 -17.14 -10.17 5.47
N GLY A 97 -17.26 -11.36 6.08
CA GLY A 97 -18.27 -12.36 5.74
C GLY A 97 -19.69 -12.04 6.20
N PHE A 98 -19.86 -11.02 7.02
CA PHE A 98 -21.16 -10.62 7.60
C PHE A 98 -21.69 -9.29 7.05
N LYS A 99 -20.87 -8.52 6.32
CA LYS A 99 -21.28 -7.20 5.83
C LYS A 99 -22.45 -7.30 4.86
N THR A 100 -23.47 -6.50 5.08
CA THR A 100 -24.61 -6.37 4.15
C THR A 100 -24.16 -5.68 2.87
N PRO A 101 -24.50 -6.20 1.68
CA PRO A 101 -24.20 -5.53 0.42
C PRO A 101 -24.77 -4.12 0.37
N ASP A 102 -23.93 -3.16 -0.02
CA ASP A 102 -24.29 -1.76 -0.14
C ASP A 102 -23.64 -1.15 -1.42
N LEU A 103 -24.48 -0.91 -2.42
CA LEU A 103 -24.05 -0.35 -3.69
C LEU A 103 -23.80 1.16 -3.55
N ALA A 104 -22.59 1.59 -3.91
CA ALA A 104 -22.25 3.02 -3.90
C ALA A 104 -23.12 3.79 -4.89
N ALA A 105 -23.68 4.94 -4.45
CA ALA A 105 -24.51 5.78 -5.28
C ALA A 105 -23.71 6.62 -6.29
N GLU A 106 -22.42 6.83 -6.04
CA GLU A 106 -21.46 7.52 -6.92
C GLU A 106 -20.06 7.00 -6.66
N ASP A 107 -19.14 7.21 -7.62
CA ASP A 107 -17.71 6.99 -7.41
C ASP A 107 -17.17 7.91 -6.31
N ASP A 108 -16.35 7.37 -5.41
CA ASP A 108 -15.56 8.19 -4.50
C ASP A 108 -14.52 9.04 -5.25
N PRO A 109 -14.02 10.12 -4.64
CA PRO A 109 -13.10 11.05 -5.30
C PRO A 109 -11.87 10.39 -5.93
N LEU A 110 -11.29 9.39 -5.29
CA LEU A 110 -10.13 8.69 -5.82
C LEU A 110 -10.46 7.88 -7.08
N ILE A 111 -11.62 7.23 -7.13
CA ILE A 111 -12.08 6.50 -8.33
C ILE A 111 -12.28 7.48 -9.49
N LYS A 112 -12.89 8.63 -9.22
CA LYS A 112 -13.01 9.72 -10.23
C LYS A 112 -11.64 10.14 -10.75
N ASN A 113 -10.62 10.19 -9.89
CA ASN A 113 -9.25 10.53 -10.28
C ASN A 113 -8.59 9.41 -11.11
N PHE A 114 -8.79 8.14 -10.78
CA PHE A 114 -8.31 7.03 -11.62
C PHE A 114 -8.94 7.07 -13.01
N ARG A 115 -10.27 7.32 -13.12
CA ARG A 115 -10.94 7.46 -14.42
C ARG A 115 -10.44 8.70 -15.18
N ALA A 116 -10.25 9.82 -14.49
CA ALA A 116 -9.69 11.05 -15.08
C ALA A 116 -8.25 10.86 -15.57
N ALA A 117 -7.45 10.01 -14.90
CA ALA A 117 -6.12 9.60 -15.34
C ALA A 117 -6.14 8.65 -16.54
N GLY A 118 -7.31 8.13 -16.93
CA GLY A 118 -7.49 7.29 -18.11
C GLY A 118 -7.55 5.79 -17.84
N PHE A 119 -7.51 5.35 -16.58
CA PHE A 119 -7.59 3.93 -16.25
C PHE A 119 -8.97 3.32 -16.56
N ILE A 120 -8.97 2.07 -16.99
CA ILE A 120 -10.16 1.21 -17.08
C ILE A 120 -10.28 0.46 -15.75
N VAL A 121 -11.29 0.80 -14.95
CA VAL A 121 -11.55 0.12 -13.67
C VAL A 121 -12.24 -1.21 -13.94
N CYS A 122 -11.47 -2.33 -13.80
CA CYS A 122 -11.84 -3.65 -14.30
C CYS A 122 -12.34 -4.62 -13.24
N GLY A 123 -12.20 -4.33 -11.95
CA GLY A 123 -12.56 -5.28 -10.91
C GLY A 123 -12.00 -4.91 -9.54
N ARG A 124 -12.05 -5.89 -8.61
CA ARG A 124 -11.59 -5.73 -7.22
C ARG A 124 -10.55 -6.76 -6.83
N SER A 125 -9.60 -6.36 -5.99
CA SER A 125 -8.56 -7.23 -5.42
C SER A 125 -8.84 -7.58 -3.95
N THR A 126 -8.36 -8.74 -3.50
CA THR A 126 -8.54 -9.28 -2.14
C THR A 126 -7.91 -8.40 -1.06
N VAL A 127 -8.49 -8.48 0.14
CA VAL A 127 -8.01 -7.82 1.36
C VAL A 127 -8.22 -8.76 2.57
N PRO A 128 -7.46 -8.63 3.66
CA PRO A 128 -7.82 -9.26 4.92
C PRO A 128 -9.04 -8.58 5.54
N GLU A 129 -9.69 -9.24 6.47
CA GLU A 129 -10.86 -8.71 7.18
C GLU A 129 -10.55 -7.31 7.75
N ASP A 130 -11.33 -6.32 7.30
CA ASP A 130 -11.23 -4.90 7.66
C ASP A 130 -9.80 -4.31 7.54
N GLY A 131 -8.96 -4.88 6.68
CA GLY A 131 -7.59 -4.41 6.49
C GLY A 131 -6.68 -4.53 7.71
N MET A 132 -7.05 -5.28 8.73
CA MET A 132 -6.43 -5.26 10.06
C MET A 132 -5.07 -5.95 10.18
N THR A 133 -4.61 -6.66 9.17
CA THR A 133 -3.32 -7.37 9.20
C THR A 133 -2.59 -7.26 7.86
N PHE A 134 -1.28 -7.55 7.90
CA PHE A 134 -0.46 -7.68 6.69
C PHE A 134 -0.41 -9.11 6.12
N ILE A 135 -1.22 -10.04 6.63
CA ILE A 135 -1.50 -11.34 6.00
C ILE A 135 -2.85 -11.23 5.29
N THR A 136 -2.84 -11.26 3.97
CA THR A 136 -4.08 -11.18 3.20
C THR A 136 -4.78 -12.52 3.17
N HIS A 137 -5.69 -12.66 4.11
CA HIS A 137 -6.62 -13.76 4.31
C HIS A 137 -7.93 -13.21 4.87
N SER A 138 -9.04 -13.73 4.40
CA SER A 138 -10.35 -13.49 5.01
C SER A 138 -11.21 -14.75 4.91
N ILE A 139 -12.19 -14.91 5.80
CA ILE A 139 -13.07 -16.07 5.77
C ILE A 139 -13.81 -16.20 4.43
N PRO A 140 -14.41 -15.14 3.86
CA PRO A 140 -15.13 -15.26 2.60
C PRO A 140 -14.23 -15.44 1.37
N GLN A 141 -12.99 -14.94 1.39
CA GLN A 141 -12.14 -14.89 0.20
C GLN A 141 -10.98 -15.90 0.23
N GLY A 142 -10.63 -16.42 1.43
CA GLY A 142 -9.51 -17.35 1.61
C GLY A 142 -8.14 -16.66 1.59
N ASP A 143 -7.10 -17.46 1.36
CA ASP A 143 -5.69 -17.00 1.35
C ASP A 143 -5.32 -16.38 0.02
N THR A 144 -4.61 -15.24 0.05
CA THR A 144 -3.92 -14.67 -1.12
C THR A 144 -2.43 -15.03 -1.06
N HIS A 145 -1.87 -15.51 -2.16
CA HIS A 145 -0.53 -16.07 -2.24
C HIS A 145 0.47 -15.12 -2.91
N SER A 146 1.72 -15.14 -2.43
CA SER A 146 2.81 -14.39 -3.07
C SER A 146 3.24 -15.04 -4.39
N PRO A 147 3.39 -14.26 -5.49
CA PRO A 147 3.92 -14.78 -6.74
C PRO A 147 5.41 -15.19 -6.66
N PHE A 148 6.11 -14.86 -5.60
CA PHE A 148 7.51 -15.24 -5.36
C PHE A 148 7.64 -16.57 -4.64
N ASN A 149 6.73 -16.86 -3.71
CA ASN A 149 6.66 -18.14 -3.02
C ASN A 149 5.22 -18.37 -2.54
N LEU A 150 4.53 -19.34 -3.13
CA LEU A 150 3.11 -19.59 -2.88
C LEU A 150 2.78 -20.04 -1.44
N GLU A 151 3.79 -20.40 -0.61
CA GLU A 151 3.57 -20.65 0.82
C GLU A 151 3.55 -19.35 1.66
N HIS A 152 3.92 -18.21 1.07
CA HIS A 152 4.07 -16.93 1.74
C HIS A 152 2.97 -15.95 1.34
N THR A 153 2.73 -14.98 2.22
CA THR A 153 1.80 -13.88 1.95
C THR A 153 2.38 -12.91 0.92
N PRO A 154 1.57 -12.24 0.08
CA PRO A 154 2.02 -11.09 -0.71
C PRO A 154 2.12 -9.81 0.13
N GLY A 155 1.92 -9.89 1.44
CA GLY A 155 1.72 -8.74 2.31
C GLY A 155 0.26 -8.37 2.44
N GLY A 156 -0.01 -7.25 3.11
CA GLY A 156 -1.35 -6.72 3.38
C GLY A 156 -1.30 -5.30 3.98
N SER A 157 -2.44 -4.67 4.04
CA SER A 157 -3.76 -5.18 3.66
C SER A 157 -4.04 -5.09 2.16
N SER A 158 -3.17 -4.47 1.33
CA SER A 158 -3.32 -4.43 -0.13
C SER A 158 -2.65 -5.64 -0.81
N GLY A 159 -2.82 -6.85 -0.26
CA GLY A 159 -2.12 -8.05 -0.74
C GLY A 159 -2.65 -8.55 -2.09
N GLY A 160 -3.96 -8.52 -2.32
CA GLY A 160 -4.51 -8.82 -3.64
C GLY A 160 -4.02 -7.86 -4.72
N SER A 161 -3.91 -6.57 -4.38
CA SER A 161 -3.36 -5.56 -5.28
C SER A 161 -1.91 -5.87 -5.67
N SER A 162 -1.06 -6.14 -4.69
CA SER A 162 0.36 -6.41 -4.94
C SER A 162 0.59 -7.77 -5.62
N ALA A 163 -0.17 -8.80 -5.23
CA ALA A 163 -0.11 -10.11 -5.90
C ALA A 163 -0.54 -10.01 -7.36
N SER A 164 -1.57 -9.20 -7.67
CA SER A 164 -2.02 -8.98 -9.05
C SER A 164 -0.96 -8.27 -9.90
N VAL A 165 -0.33 -7.23 -9.37
CA VAL A 165 0.73 -6.51 -10.08
C VAL A 165 1.97 -7.37 -10.23
N ALA A 166 2.50 -7.93 -9.15
CA ALA A 166 3.70 -8.74 -9.19
C ALA A 166 3.47 -10.07 -9.95
N GLY A 167 2.27 -10.64 -9.91
CA GLY A 167 1.89 -11.86 -10.64
C GLY A 167 1.60 -11.65 -12.12
N GLY A 168 1.64 -10.42 -12.64
CA GLY A 168 1.42 -10.16 -14.07
C GLY A 168 -0.05 -10.11 -14.48
N ILE A 169 -0.99 -9.93 -13.57
CA ILE A 169 -2.42 -9.76 -13.90
C ILE A 169 -2.66 -8.37 -14.49
N THR A 170 -2.13 -7.35 -13.86
CA THR A 170 -2.27 -5.94 -14.27
C THR A 170 -0.99 -5.17 -13.96
N PRO A 171 -0.66 -4.08 -14.69
CA PRO A 171 0.55 -3.30 -14.41
C PRO A 171 0.47 -2.45 -13.14
N ILE A 172 -0.72 -2.15 -12.65
CA ILE A 172 -1.00 -1.27 -11.51
C ILE A 172 -2.27 -1.69 -10.79
N CYS A 173 -2.31 -1.52 -9.46
CA CYS A 173 -3.51 -1.67 -8.64
C CYS A 173 -3.64 -0.54 -7.64
N SER A 174 -4.89 -0.18 -7.28
CA SER A 174 -5.10 0.74 -6.16
C SER A 174 -4.69 0.07 -4.84
N ALA A 175 -4.30 0.87 -3.87
CA ALA A 175 -3.88 0.40 -2.56
C ALA A 175 -4.13 1.49 -1.51
N SER A 176 -4.25 1.11 -0.23
CA SER A 176 -4.35 2.05 0.89
C SER A 176 -3.36 1.68 1.99
N ASP A 177 -2.96 2.64 2.83
CA ASP A 177 -1.92 2.46 3.83
C ASP A 177 -2.31 3.21 5.11
N GLY A 178 -2.75 2.48 6.13
CA GLY A 178 -3.07 3.00 7.46
C GLY A 178 -1.97 2.74 8.50
N ALA A 179 -1.16 1.68 8.28
CA ALA A 179 -0.04 1.31 9.15
C ALA A 179 1.11 0.65 8.37
N GLY A 180 1.10 0.76 7.02
CA GLY A 180 2.06 0.12 6.13
C GLY A 180 1.44 -0.65 4.98
N SER A 181 0.12 -0.57 4.77
CA SER A 181 -0.61 -1.45 3.84
C SER A 181 -0.43 -1.15 2.34
N ILE A 182 0.32 -0.13 1.94
CA ILE A 182 0.95 0.01 0.61
C ILE A 182 2.38 -0.57 0.67
N ARG A 183 3.12 -0.22 1.70
CA ARG A 183 4.56 -0.45 1.81
C ARG A 183 4.91 -1.91 2.12
N PHE A 184 4.19 -2.59 3.03
CA PHE A 184 4.39 -4.02 3.30
C PHE A 184 4.21 -4.88 2.06
N PRO A 185 3.05 -4.79 1.35
CA PRO A 185 2.86 -5.59 0.15
C PRO A 185 3.83 -5.21 -0.96
N ALA A 186 4.19 -3.93 -1.13
CA ALA A 186 5.24 -3.55 -2.08
C ALA A 186 6.59 -4.18 -1.73
N ALA A 187 6.98 -4.17 -0.43
CA ALA A 187 8.23 -4.75 0.05
C ALA A 187 8.32 -6.26 -0.23
N TRP A 188 7.27 -7.02 0.08
CA TRP A 188 7.26 -8.49 -0.05
C TRP A 188 6.88 -9.02 -1.43
N THR A 189 6.61 -8.11 -2.38
CA THR A 189 6.34 -8.45 -3.78
C THR A 189 7.24 -7.73 -4.78
N GLY A 190 8.31 -7.07 -4.31
CA GLY A 190 9.30 -6.43 -5.17
C GLY A 190 8.76 -5.27 -6.00
N LEU A 191 7.77 -4.57 -5.48
CA LEU A 191 7.09 -3.44 -6.13
C LEU A 191 7.51 -2.10 -5.52
N VAL A 192 7.08 -1.02 -6.18
CA VAL A 192 7.19 0.35 -5.69
C VAL A 192 5.87 0.74 -5.03
N GLY A 193 5.93 1.24 -3.80
CA GLY A 193 4.74 1.67 -3.05
C GLY A 193 4.98 2.95 -2.29
N LEU A 194 4.32 4.04 -2.69
CA LEU A 194 4.43 5.35 -2.04
C LEU A 194 3.21 5.63 -1.15
N LYS A 195 3.46 5.76 0.14
CA LYS A 195 2.55 6.40 1.07
C LYS A 195 2.80 7.90 1.02
N VAL A 196 1.89 8.64 0.45
CA VAL A 196 2.00 10.11 0.33
C VAL A 196 1.84 10.84 1.67
N THR A 197 2.21 12.09 1.73
CA THR A 197 1.86 12.98 2.84
C THR A 197 0.35 12.94 3.09
N ARG A 198 -0.07 12.88 4.35
CA ARG A 198 -1.48 12.93 4.76
C ARG A 198 -2.19 14.09 4.05
N GLY A 199 -3.36 13.81 3.50
CA GLY A 199 -4.18 14.79 2.80
C GLY A 199 -3.69 15.17 1.40
N MET A 200 -2.71 14.50 0.81
CA MET A 200 -2.31 14.73 -0.58
C MET A 200 -3.31 14.10 -1.56
N ASN A 201 -3.69 12.86 -1.36
CA ASN A 201 -4.74 12.19 -2.13
C ASN A 201 -6.08 12.29 -1.41
N PRO A 202 -7.21 12.35 -2.14
CA PRO A 202 -8.53 12.36 -1.51
C PRO A 202 -8.81 11.01 -0.83
N LEU A 203 -9.52 11.05 0.29
CA LEU A 203 -10.05 9.89 0.98
C LEU A 203 -11.52 9.63 0.59
N PRO A 204 -12.04 8.41 0.83
CA PRO A 204 -13.44 8.07 0.65
C PRO A 204 -14.39 9.02 1.37
N GLN A 205 -15.62 9.13 0.88
CA GLN A 205 -16.67 9.86 1.57
C GLN A 205 -16.99 9.17 2.90
N GLY A 206 -17.03 9.95 3.99
CA GLY A 206 -17.31 9.42 5.33
C GLY A 206 -16.06 9.05 6.15
N LEU A 207 -15.01 8.56 5.55
CA LEU A 207 -13.68 8.49 6.18
C LEU A 207 -13.01 9.86 6.03
N ASN A 208 -13.65 10.88 6.54
CA ASN A 208 -13.04 12.19 6.55
C ASN A 208 -11.61 12.08 7.04
N GLU A 209 -10.73 12.91 6.50
CA GLU A 209 -9.46 13.26 7.12
C GLU A 209 -9.78 13.76 8.54
N SER A 210 -10.33 12.85 9.36
CA SER A 210 -10.53 13.13 10.76
C SER A 210 -9.15 13.39 11.34
N ILE A 211 -9.09 14.14 12.40
CA ILE A 211 -7.91 14.39 13.21
C ILE A 211 -7.09 13.11 13.46
N LEU A 212 -7.69 11.95 13.25
CA LEU A 212 -7.18 10.61 13.56
C LEU A 212 -6.80 9.77 12.32
N ALA A 213 -7.03 10.24 11.09
CA ALA A 213 -6.81 9.43 9.90
C ALA A 213 -5.32 9.38 9.52
N GLY A 214 -4.60 8.36 9.98
CA GLY A 214 -3.27 8.00 9.48
C GLY A 214 -3.29 7.36 8.08
N ALA A 215 -4.48 6.96 7.61
CA ALA A 215 -4.65 6.28 6.34
C ALA A 215 -4.49 7.23 5.14
N VAL A 216 -3.87 6.72 4.07
CA VAL A 216 -3.82 7.33 2.75
C VAL A 216 -4.20 6.30 1.70
N GLU A 217 -4.70 6.75 0.56
CA GLU A 217 -4.92 5.90 -0.61
C GLU A 217 -3.95 6.27 -1.74
N GLY A 218 -3.60 5.29 -2.57
CA GLY A 218 -2.66 5.42 -3.67
C GLY A 218 -2.65 4.17 -4.55
N ALA A 219 -1.47 3.75 -4.98
CA ALA A 219 -1.30 2.56 -5.81
C ALA A 219 0.00 1.80 -5.47
N VAL A 220 0.03 0.51 -5.85
CA VAL A 220 1.25 -0.28 -5.98
C VAL A 220 1.56 -0.47 -7.46
N VAL A 221 2.83 -0.30 -7.83
CA VAL A 221 3.28 -0.22 -9.23
C VAL A 221 4.63 -0.93 -9.44
N ARG A 222 5.00 -1.19 -10.71
CA ARG A 222 6.26 -1.85 -11.05
C ARG A 222 7.46 -0.91 -11.12
N SER A 223 7.25 0.35 -11.50
CA SER A 223 8.33 1.29 -11.79
C SER A 223 8.17 2.61 -11.03
N VAL A 224 9.29 3.30 -10.83
CA VAL A 224 9.30 4.64 -10.20
C VAL A 224 8.58 5.66 -11.08
N ARG A 225 8.64 5.52 -12.41
CA ARG A 225 7.91 6.43 -13.32
C ARG A 225 6.39 6.27 -13.19
N ASP A 226 5.87 5.04 -13.04
CA ASP A 226 4.45 4.83 -12.76
C ASP A 226 4.06 5.44 -11.42
N CYS A 227 4.91 5.25 -10.38
CA CYS A 227 4.68 5.83 -9.06
C CYS A 227 4.57 7.36 -9.10
N ALA A 228 5.48 8.04 -9.78
CA ALA A 228 5.45 9.48 -9.95
C ALA A 228 4.18 9.95 -10.69
N THR A 229 3.90 9.33 -11.84
CA THR A 229 2.80 9.74 -12.73
C THR A 229 1.44 9.49 -12.09
N VAL A 230 1.22 8.33 -11.45
CA VAL A 230 -0.06 8.03 -10.80
C VAL A 230 -0.28 8.93 -9.57
N THR A 231 0.77 9.20 -8.79
CA THR A 231 0.66 10.07 -7.62
C THR A 231 0.26 11.50 -8.00
N GLU A 232 0.86 12.07 -9.05
CA GLU A 232 0.42 13.37 -9.58
C GLU A 232 -1.04 13.35 -10.05
N ALA A 233 -1.43 12.31 -10.78
CA ALA A 233 -2.79 12.17 -11.30
C ALA A 233 -3.83 12.06 -10.18
N LEU A 234 -3.51 11.36 -9.09
CA LEU A 234 -4.42 11.20 -7.96
C LEU A 234 -4.53 12.45 -7.09
N ALA A 235 -3.54 13.32 -7.08
CA ALA A 235 -3.52 14.54 -6.29
C ALA A 235 -4.32 15.72 -6.91
N VAL A 236 -4.72 15.61 -8.19
CA VAL A 236 -5.26 16.74 -8.98
C VAL A 236 -6.66 17.18 -8.54
N HIS A 237 -7.55 16.27 -8.17
CA HIS A 237 -8.97 16.56 -7.92
C HIS A 237 -9.32 16.50 -6.44
N ARG A 238 -8.85 17.48 -5.67
CA ARG A 238 -9.32 17.64 -4.29
C ARG A 238 -10.71 18.26 -4.26
N GLN A 239 -11.61 17.63 -3.55
CA GLN A 239 -12.87 18.27 -3.20
C GLN A 239 -12.60 19.28 -2.08
N LEU A 240 -12.39 20.54 -2.46
CA LEU A 240 -12.27 21.64 -1.52
C LEU A 240 -13.50 21.67 -0.58
N GLY A 241 -13.25 21.77 0.73
CA GLY A 241 -14.30 21.85 1.74
C GLY A 241 -14.75 20.52 2.35
N ARG A 242 -14.19 19.37 1.89
CA ARG A 242 -14.42 18.05 2.52
C ARG A 242 -13.23 17.54 3.34
N SER A 243 -12.15 18.29 3.43
CA SER A 243 -10.95 17.96 4.18
C SER A 243 -10.58 19.07 5.14
N PHE A 244 -10.16 18.71 6.35
CA PHE A 244 -9.57 19.65 7.31
C PHE A 244 -8.16 20.07 6.92
N MET A 245 -7.54 19.38 5.95
CA MET A 245 -6.20 19.70 5.48
C MET A 245 -6.23 20.82 4.46
N PRO A 246 -5.33 21.81 4.53
CA PRO A 246 -5.22 22.86 3.53
C PRO A 246 -5.05 22.28 2.13
N ALA A 247 -5.75 22.86 1.15
CA ALA A 247 -5.51 22.53 -0.25
C ALA A 247 -4.07 22.91 -0.62
N HIS A 248 -3.35 21.96 -1.20
CA HIS A 248 -2.00 22.16 -1.69
C HIS A 248 -1.98 21.98 -3.21
N PRO A 249 -1.10 22.67 -3.95
CA PRO A 249 -0.92 22.39 -5.37
C PRO A 249 -0.47 20.91 -5.54
N PRO A 250 -0.89 20.25 -6.64
CA PRO A 250 -0.40 18.92 -6.97
C PRO A 250 1.14 18.90 -6.99
N PRO A 251 1.76 17.80 -6.54
CA PRO A 251 3.20 17.65 -6.64
C PRO A 251 3.62 17.56 -8.13
N GLN A 252 4.87 17.92 -8.44
CA GLN A 252 5.44 17.78 -9.78
C GLN A 252 6.51 16.68 -9.79
N LEU A 253 6.08 15.45 -9.53
CA LEU A 253 6.97 14.31 -9.32
C LEU A 253 7.56 13.77 -10.62
N VAL A 254 6.83 13.88 -11.74
CA VAL A 254 7.29 13.43 -13.05
C VAL A 254 8.54 14.19 -13.49
N ASN A 255 8.68 15.45 -13.09
CA ASN A 255 9.87 16.24 -13.39
C ASN A 255 11.14 15.68 -12.72
N GLU A 256 11.00 15.03 -11.57
CA GLU A 256 12.12 14.44 -10.83
C GLU A 256 12.74 13.22 -11.52
N LEU A 257 11.98 12.53 -12.39
CA LEU A 257 12.48 11.37 -13.15
C LEU A 257 13.64 11.70 -14.10
N SER A 258 13.73 12.94 -14.54
CA SER A 258 14.80 13.43 -15.43
C SER A 258 15.63 14.56 -14.81
N ALA A 259 15.41 14.88 -13.54
CA ALA A 259 16.15 15.92 -12.85
C ALA A 259 17.64 15.53 -12.70
N PRO A 260 18.57 16.47 -12.85
CA PRO A 260 19.98 16.20 -12.61
C PRO A 260 20.20 15.66 -11.20
N HIS A 261 21.11 14.69 -11.06
CA HIS A 261 21.44 14.12 -9.77
C HIS A 261 21.86 15.20 -8.76
N ARG A 262 21.25 15.17 -7.58
CA ARG A 262 21.64 16.00 -6.43
C ARG A 262 21.96 15.10 -5.22
N PRO A 263 23.14 15.27 -4.59
CA PRO A 263 23.46 14.54 -3.37
C PRO A 263 22.48 14.87 -2.25
N LEU A 264 22.05 13.85 -1.52
CA LEU A 264 21.22 13.97 -0.32
C LEU A 264 21.97 13.41 0.89
N ARG A 265 21.62 13.90 2.07
CA ARG A 265 22.04 13.32 3.35
C ARG A 265 20.98 12.29 3.74
N ILE A 266 21.39 11.04 3.83
CA ILE A 266 20.49 9.92 4.13
C ILE A 266 20.77 9.47 5.57
N GLY A 267 19.82 9.73 6.46
CA GLY A 267 19.82 9.21 7.82
C GLY A 267 19.59 7.70 7.78
N VAL A 268 20.46 6.92 8.41
CA VAL A 268 20.38 5.46 8.44
C VAL A 268 20.10 5.00 9.85
N SER A 269 18.94 4.38 10.08
CA SER A 269 18.54 3.83 11.37
C SER A 269 18.17 2.36 11.20
N LEU A 270 19.02 1.49 11.75
CA LEU A 270 18.92 0.02 11.62
C LEU A 270 18.52 -0.66 12.94
N ASP A 271 18.22 0.09 13.98
CA ASP A 271 17.64 -0.44 15.20
C ASP A 271 16.11 -0.44 15.10
N ALA A 272 15.48 -1.49 15.62
CA ALA A 272 14.01 -1.59 15.61
C ALA A 272 13.40 -0.47 16.47
N TRP A 273 12.58 0.37 15.87
CA TRP A 273 12.00 1.56 16.47
C TRP A 273 10.97 1.24 17.58
N GLY A 274 11.49 0.99 18.78
CA GLY A 274 10.67 0.65 19.95
C GLY A 274 10.01 -0.74 19.92
N ALA A 275 10.30 -1.57 18.93
CA ALA A 275 9.85 -2.96 18.87
C ALA A 275 10.73 -3.90 19.71
N LEU A 276 10.10 -4.97 20.19
CA LEU A 276 10.81 -6.04 20.92
C LEU A 276 11.42 -7.08 19.99
N VAL A 277 10.97 -7.11 18.72
CA VAL A 277 11.48 -8.06 17.72
C VAL A 277 12.83 -7.60 17.18
N ALA A 278 13.80 -8.52 17.09
CA ALA A 278 15.05 -8.25 16.40
C ALA A 278 14.84 -8.17 14.87
N ILE A 279 15.62 -7.33 14.20
CA ILE A 279 15.60 -7.29 12.73
C ILE A 279 16.16 -8.62 12.19
N ASP A 280 15.42 -9.25 11.27
CA ASP A 280 15.85 -10.47 10.59
C ASP A 280 17.19 -10.25 9.89
N PRO A 281 18.17 -11.18 9.99
CA PRO A 281 19.49 -11.02 9.38
C PRO A 281 19.47 -10.78 7.87
N ASP A 282 18.54 -11.37 7.10
CA ASP A 282 18.43 -11.13 5.66
C ASP A 282 17.94 -9.70 5.39
N VAL A 283 16.98 -9.22 6.19
CA VAL A 283 16.48 -7.84 6.12
C VAL A 283 17.62 -6.87 6.45
N LEU A 284 18.33 -7.06 7.57
CA LEU A 284 19.43 -6.19 7.97
C LEU A 284 20.50 -6.11 6.88
N THR A 285 20.95 -7.27 6.38
CA THR A 285 21.95 -7.35 5.30
C THR A 285 21.49 -6.60 4.04
N SER A 286 20.23 -6.79 3.65
CA SER A 286 19.68 -6.15 2.44
C SER A 286 19.64 -4.62 2.56
N ILE A 287 19.32 -4.10 3.76
CA ILE A 287 19.28 -2.64 3.98
C ILE A 287 20.68 -2.04 4.08
N GLU A 288 21.64 -2.74 4.73
CA GLU A 288 23.05 -2.32 4.73
C GLU A 288 23.65 -2.26 3.33
N GLU A 289 23.31 -3.23 2.46
CA GLU A 289 23.73 -3.20 1.06
C GLU A 289 23.07 -2.05 0.30
N SER A 290 21.78 -1.78 0.56
CA SER A 290 21.07 -0.66 -0.06
C SER A 290 21.66 0.69 0.36
N ALA A 291 22.06 0.84 1.63
CA ALA A 291 22.78 2.01 2.10
C ALA A 291 24.11 2.22 1.33
N LYS A 292 24.89 1.15 1.14
CA LYS A 292 26.14 1.19 0.33
C LYS A 292 25.88 1.56 -1.13
N ARG A 293 24.76 1.04 -1.73
CA ARG A 293 24.36 1.39 -3.10
C ARG A 293 24.02 2.89 -3.21
N LEU A 294 23.30 3.43 -2.23
CA LEU A 294 22.98 4.86 -2.16
C LEU A 294 24.23 5.74 -1.97
N GLU A 295 25.19 5.31 -1.12
CA GLU A 295 26.47 5.99 -0.97
C GLU A 295 27.28 5.98 -2.29
N ALA A 296 27.29 4.85 -3.00
CA ALA A 296 27.95 4.72 -4.31
C ALA A 296 27.31 5.61 -5.39
N LEU A 297 26.05 5.99 -5.24
CA LEU A 297 25.37 6.99 -6.07
C LEU A 297 25.74 8.45 -5.71
N GLY A 298 26.56 8.65 -4.68
CA GLY A 298 27.05 9.98 -4.29
C GLY A 298 26.25 10.64 -3.16
N HIS A 299 25.35 9.91 -2.49
CA HIS A 299 24.68 10.40 -1.29
C HIS A 299 25.58 10.26 -0.06
N THR A 300 25.28 11.02 1.00
CA THR A 300 26.02 10.96 2.27
C THR A 300 25.21 10.21 3.31
N LEU A 301 25.74 9.12 3.85
CA LEU A 301 25.09 8.38 4.93
C LEU A 301 25.36 9.04 6.29
N VAL A 302 24.30 9.15 7.11
CA VAL A 302 24.35 9.70 8.46
C VAL A 302 23.77 8.66 9.41
N PRO A 303 24.57 7.93 10.20
CA PRO A 303 24.04 7.01 11.21
C PRO A 303 23.21 7.77 12.23
N LEU A 304 22.04 7.23 12.58
CA LEU A 304 21.12 7.82 13.55
C LEU A 304 20.59 6.72 14.48
N SER A 305 20.59 7.00 15.78
CA SER A 305 19.87 6.16 16.75
C SER A 305 18.38 6.49 16.77
N PRO A 306 17.51 5.55 17.20
CA PRO A 306 16.08 5.82 17.32
C PRO A 306 15.76 7.02 18.22
N GLU A 307 16.50 7.22 19.30
CA GLU A 307 16.29 8.30 20.27
C GLU A 307 16.57 9.70 19.68
N GLU A 308 17.46 9.78 18.69
CA GLU A 308 17.72 11.04 17.95
C GLU A 308 16.53 11.42 17.08
N ILE A 309 15.73 10.45 16.63
CA ILE A 309 14.60 10.64 15.74
C ILE A 309 13.33 10.94 16.55
N CYS A 310 12.88 9.98 17.38
CA CYS A 310 11.59 10.08 18.07
C CYS A 310 11.52 9.19 19.32
N ASP A 311 10.54 9.46 20.20
CA ASP A 311 10.07 8.49 21.20
C ASP A 311 9.10 7.49 20.54
N PHE A 312 9.64 6.43 19.97
CA PHE A 312 8.83 5.42 19.27
C PHE A 312 7.91 4.62 20.19
N LYS A 313 8.21 4.52 21.48
CA LYS A 313 7.33 3.86 22.45
C LYS A 313 6.06 4.70 22.70
N ALA A 314 6.23 6.00 22.90
CA ALA A 314 5.10 6.91 23.03
C ALA A 314 4.28 6.99 21.73
N LEU A 315 4.96 6.99 20.57
CA LEU A 315 4.34 6.99 19.24
C LEU A 315 3.46 5.75 19.04
N ARG A 316 3.98 4.56 19.34
CA ARG A 316 3.23 3.31 19.23
C ARG A 316 1.99 3.32 20.14
N SER A 317 2.14 3.79 21.39
CA SER A 317 1.03 3.86 22.35
C SER A 317 -0.08 4.80 21.88
N SER A 318 0.26 6.01 21.42
CA SER A 318 -0.73 6.97 20.92
C SER A 318 -1.41 6.48 19.63
N PHE A 319 -0.66 5.91 18.68
CA PHE A 319 -1.21 5.30 17.46
C PHE A 319 -2.20 4.19 17.80
N SER A 320 -1.82 3.28 18.69
CA SER A 320 -2.63 2.13 19.08
C SER A 320 -4.04 2.56 19.54
N VAL A 321 -4.13 3.58 20.35
CA VAL A 321 -5.43 4.07 20.88
C VAL A 321 -6.14 4.94 19.83
N ALA A 322 -5.45 5.91 19.26
CA ALA A 322 -6.07 6.97 18.45
C ALA A 322 -6.47 6.51 17.04
N GLU A 323 -5.72 5.60 16.44
CA GLU A 323 -5.93 5.26 15.03
C GLU A 323 -6.33 3.80 14.81
N TRP A 324 -6.13 2.91 15.78
CA TRP A 324 -6.39 1.49 15.57
C TRP A 324 -7.45 0.91 16.53
N LEU A 325 -7.25 0.96 17.85
CA LEU A 325 -8.16 0.30 18.79
C LEU A 325 -9.54 0.95 18.83
N LEU A 326 -9.61 2.24 19.11
CA LEU A 326 -10.87 2.93 19.30
C LEU A 326 -11.65 3.17 18.00
N PRO A 327 -11.06 3.72 16.91
CA PRO A 327 -11.82 3.98 15.69
C PRO A 327 -12.36 2.70 15.04
N ILE A 328 -11.49 1.69 14.86
CA ILE A 328 -11.87 0.44 14.20
C ILE A 328 -12.91 -0.33 15.02
N SER A 329 -12.77 -0.41 16.35
CA SER A 329 -13.77 -1.10 17.16
C SER A 329 -15.16 -0.43 17.07
N ARG A 330 -15.24 0.89 16.94
CA ARG A 330 -16.50 1.62 16.75
C ARG A 330 -17.09 1.42 15.37
N GLU A 331 -16.27 1.40 14.33
CA GLU A 331 -16.69 1.09 12.98
C GLU A 331 -17.24 -0.33 12.88
N LEU A 332 -16.53 -1.31 13.41
CA LEU A 332 -16.98 -2.71 13.45
C LEU A 332 -18.28 -2.89 14.23
N MET A 333 -18.48 -2.18 15.34
CA MET A 333 -19.76 -2.16 16.06
C MET A 333 -20.88 -1.71 15.15
N HIS A 334 -20.71 -0.58 14.46
CA HIS A 334 -21.71 -0.04 13.56
C HIS A 334 -22.06 -1.01 12.43
N LEU A 335 -21.05 -1.58 11.77
CA LEU A 335 -21.24 -2.58 10.71
C LEU A 335 -21.96 -3.84 11.21
N THR A 336 -21.66 -4.29 12.43
CA THR A 336 -22.29 -5.46 13.04
C THR A 336 -23.76 -5.18 13.37
N ASP A 337 -24.07 -4.00 13.91
CA ASP A 337 -25.43 -3.57 14.24
C ASP A 337 -26.28 -3.43 12.95
N GLU A 338 -25.72 -2.86 11.89
CA GLU A 338 -26.39 -2.77 10.58
C GLU A 338 -26.66 -4.14 9.97
N ALA A 339 -25.70 -5.06 10.03
CA ALA A 339 -25.85 -6.41 9.50
C ALA A 339 -26.88 -7.23 10.28
N ASN A 340 -27.07 -6.93 11.56
CA ASN A 340 -27.99 -7.63 12.47
C ASN A 340 -27.83 -9.16 12.44
N VAL A 341 -26.58 -9.65 12.42
CA VAL A 341 -26.20 -11.06 12.39
C VAL A 341 -25.33 -11.42 13.58
N ALA A 342 -25.41 -12.68 14.03
CA ALA A 342 -24.49 -13.19 15.02
C ALA A 342 -23.11 -13.42 14.40
N LEU A 343 -22.07 -12.94 15.07
CA LEU A 343 -20.68 -13.22 14.69
C LEU A 343 -20.28 -14.63 15.15
N THR A 344 -19.81 -15.43 14.22
CA THR A 344 -19.43 -16.84 14.43
C THR A 344 -18.09 -17.13 13.76
N ASP A 345 -17.49 -18.30 14.03
CA ASP A 345 -16.27 -18.74 13.35
C ASP A 345 -16.46 -18.93 11.84
N GLU A 346 -17.71 -19.02 11.36
CA GLU A 346 -18.02 -19.18 9.94
C GLU A 346 -18.02 -17.85 9.15
N ASN A 347 -18.19 -16.71 9.83
CA ASN A 347 -18.29 -15.39 9.18
C ASN A 347 -17.32 -14.34 9.70
N THR A 348 -16.58 -14.63 10.76
CA THR A 348 -15.71 -13.63 11.43
C THR A 348 -14.53 -14.31 12.11
N SER A 349 -13.32 -13.85 11.85
CA SER A 349 -12.11 -14.34 12.53
C SER A 349 -12.09 -14.00 14.01
N VAL A 350 -11.37 -14.79 14.80
CA VAL A 350 -11.32 -14.66 16.25
C VAL A 350 -10.75 -13.31 16.69
N GLN A 351 -9.72 -12.79 15.99
CA GLN A 351 -9.11 -11.52 16.36
C GLN A 351 -10.02 -10.32 16.06
N LEU A 352 -10.84 -10.38 15.02
CA LEU A 352 -11.85 -9.36 14.75
C LEU A 352 -12.91 -9.30 15.87
N ARG A 353 -13.39 -10.46 16.33
CA ARG A 353 -14.32 -10.52 17.49
C ARG A 353 -13.70 -9.98 18.79
N HIS A 354 -12.42 -10.28 19.03
CA HIS A 354 -11.70 -9.72 20.17
C HIS A 354 -11.55 -8.20 20.04
N HIS A 355 -11.26 -7.69 18.84
CA HIS A 355 -11.16 -6.24 18.62
C HIS A 355 -12.51 -5.56 18.87
N LEU A 356 -13.61 -6.12 18.37
CA LEU A 356 -14.96 -5.60 18.62
C LEU A 356 -15.27 -5.52 20.12
N ALA A 357 -14.85 -6.53 20.91
CA ALA A 357 -15.05 -6.56 22.35
C ALA A 357 -14.28 -5.45 23.11
N LEU A 358 -13.33 -4.76 22.46
CA LEU A 358 -12.63 -3.61 23.03
C LEU A 358 -13.39 -2.29 22.89
N ALA A 359 -14.49 -2.26 22.14
CA ALA A 359 -15.23 -1.01 21.88
C ALA A 359 -15.64 -0.23 23.15
N ASP A 360 -15.89 -0.94 24.25
CA ASP A 360 -16.25 -0.36 25.54
C ASP A 360 -15.06 -0.17 26.49
N ARG A 361 -13.86 -0.61 26.11
CA ARG A 361 -12.65 -0.51 26.94
C ARG A 361 -12.03 0.88 26.90
N TYR A 362 -12.17 1.59 25.79
CA TYR A 362 -11.61 2.90 25.56
C TYR A 362 -12.71 3.96 25.47
N ASN A 363 -12.41 5.15 25.95
CA ASN A 363 -13.34 6.26 26.02
C ASN A 363 -12.75 7.55 25.44
N ILE A 364 -13.46 8.65 25.53
CA ILE A 364 -13.05 9.95 24.97
C ILE A 364 -11.79 10.51 25.67
N ASP A 365 -11.60 10.23 26.94
CA ASP A 365 -10.43 10.73 27.68
C ASP A 365 -9.16 10.02 27.21
N ASP A 366 -9.23 8.70 26.97
CA ASP A 366 -8.12 7.93 26.38
C ASP A 366 -7.72 8.49 25.00
N LEU A 367 -8.72 8.90 24.20
CA LEU A 367 -8.50 9.51 22.89
C LEU A 367 -7.82 10.89 23.03
N PHE A 368 -8.26 11.73 23.96
CA PHE A 368 -7.63 13.03 24.21
C PHE A 368 -6.19 12.89 24.70
N GLU A 369 -5.91 11.95 25.59
CA GLU A 369 -4.55 11.66 26.03
C GLU A 369 -3.66 11.23 24.87
N ALA A 370 -4.12 10.30 24.03
CA ALA A 370 -3.39 9.87 22.84
C ALA A 370 -3.15 11.04 21.88
N GLN A 371 -4.14 11.92 21.68
CA GLN A 371 -4.01 13.11 20.82
C GLN A 371 -2.96 14.10 21.35
N MET A 372 -2.92 14.35 22.66
CA MET A 372 -1.91 15.21 23.29
C MET A 372 -0.49 14.67 23.07
N VAL A 373 -0.32 13.35 23.19
CA VAL A 373 0.96 12.69 22.89
C VAL A 373 1.31 12.84 21.42
N THR A 374 0.34 12.64 20.51
CA THR A 374 0.54 12.81 19.07
C THR A 374 1.02 14.21 18.71
N GLU A 375 0.44 15.26 19.29
CA GLU A 375 0.86 16.64 19.05
C GLU A 375 2.32 16.89 19.49
N ALA A 376 2.70 16.39 20.66
CA ALA A 376 4.08 16.49 21.13
C ALA A 376 5.07 15.76 20.22
N LEU A 377 4.69 14.59 19.71
CA LEU A 377 5.49 13.82 18.76
C LEU A 377 5.61 14.52 17.40
N MET A 378 4.53 15.15 16.90
CA MET A 378 4.58 15.94 15.67
C MET A 378 5.56 17.12 15.79
N CYS A 379 5.57 17.83 16.93
CA CYS A 379 6.56 18.87 17.19
C CYS A 379 8.00 18.31 17.15
N ARG A 380 8.25 17.17 17.82
CA ARG A 380 9.56 16.53 17.83
C ARG A 380 10.02 16.11 16.42
N TRP A 381 9.13 15.56 15.58
CA TRP A 381 9.44 15.26 14.18
C TRP A 381 9.73 16.53 13.37
N GLY A 382 9.00 17.63 13.64
CA GLY A 382 9.28 18.93 13.06
C GLY A 382 10.68 19.42 13.42
N ASP A 383 11.07 19.36 14.70
CA ASP A 383 12.40 19.73 15.18
C ASP A 383 13.48 18.84 14.56
N PHE A 384 13.26 17.52 14.48
CA PHE A 384 14.19 16.58 13.84
C PHE A 384 14.49 16.98 12.39
N TRP A 385 13.45 17.20 11.57
CA TRP A 385 13.65 17.60 10.19
C TRP A 385 14.28 18.99 10.05
N GLN A 386 13.88 19.95 10.89
CA GLN A 386 14.44 21.31 10.89
C GLN A 386 15.91 21.37 11.35
N SER A 387 16.36 20.41 12.15
CA SER A 387 17.76 20.30 12.54
C SER A 387 18.71 20.09 11.35
N GLY A 388 18.17 19.62 10.20
CA GLY A 388 18.96 19.26 9.04
C GLY A 388 19.85 18.03 9.28
N ALA A 389 19.48 17.14 10.23
CA ALA A 389 20.23 15.93 10.48
C ALA A 389 20.35 15.06 9.22
N CYS A 390 19.24 14.95 8.45
CA CYS A 390 19.22 14.31 7.14
C CYS A 390 18.11 14.91 6.26
N ASP A 391 18.15 14.63 4.96
CA ASP A 391 17.11 15.00 3.99
C ASP A 391 16.08 13.89 3.84
N VAL A 392 16.53 12.62 3.93
CA VAL A 392 15.75 11.40 3.82
C VAL A 392 16.21 10.41 4.88
N LEU A 393 15.30 9.65 5.47
CA LEU A 393 15.57 8.61 6.44
C LEU A 393 15.42 7.23 5.78
N LEU A 394 16.45 6.39 5.86
CA LEU A 394 16.46 5.01 5.39
C LEU A 394 16.25 4.05 6.57
N SER A 395 15.30 3.14 6.42
CA SER A 395 15.04 2.02 7.33
C SER A 395 14.59 0.77 6.55
N PRO A 396 14.49 -0.40 7.16
CA PRO A 396 13.64 -1.46 6.63
C PRO A 396 12.19 -0.98 6.50
N VAL A 397 11.38 -1.62 5.63
CA VAL A 397 9.92 -1.48 5.68
C VAL A 397 9.37 -2.19 6.93
N THR A 398 9.93 -3.34 7.23
CA THR A 398 9.55 -4.18 8.37
C THR A 398 10.79 -4.90 8.90
N PRO A 399 10.88 -5.17 10.22
CA PRO A 399 12.00 -5.91 10.79
C PRO A 399 11.99 -7.42 10.46
N ILE A 400 10.86 -7.96 9.97
CA ILE A 400 10.70 -9.39 9.71
C ILE A 400 10.83 -9.71 8.22
N ALA A 401 11.38 -10.89 7.91
CA ALA A 401 11.30 -11.48 6.57
C ALA A 401 9.84 -11.80 6.22
N CYS A 402 9.55 -11.97 4.93
CA CYS A 402 8.19 -12.27 4.47
C CYS A 402 7.64 -13.53 5.18
N PRO A 403 6.54 -13.44 5.97
CA PRO A 403 6.04 -14.57 6.71
C PRO A 403 5.26 -15.55 5.84
N LYS A 404 5.17 -16.80 6.28
CA LYS A 404 4.25 -17.77 5.70
C LYS A 404 2.80 -17.33 5.90
N ILE A 405 1.94 -17.73 4.95
CA ILE A 405 0.53 -17.37 4.97
C ILE A 405 -0.21 -17.89 6.21
N ASN A 406 0.23 -19.03 6.76
CA ASN A 406 -0.33 -19.64 7.97
C ASN A 406 0.38 -19.21 9.26
N SER A 407 1.05 -18.05 9.27
CA SER A 407 1.74 -17.51 10.44
C SER A 407 0.77 -16.94 11.49
N ASN A 408 1.33 -16.68 12.68
CA ASN A 408 0.58 -16.12 13.82
C ASN A 408 0.08 -14.68 13.61
N TYR A 409 0.41 -14.04 12.50
CA TYR A 409 -0.09 -12.71 12.14
C TYR A 409 -1.49 -12.73 11.50
N ARG A 410 -2.07 -13.91 11.25
CA ARG A 410 -3.43 -14.06 10.69
C ARG A 410 -4.49 -13.60 11.68
N MET A 411 -5.64 -13.19 11.13
CA MET A 411 -6.82 -12.82 11.90
C MET A 411 -7.46 -14.01 12.65
N ASP A 412 -7.27 -15.23 12.17
CA ASP A 412 -7.73 -16.48 12.81
C ASP A 412 -6.67 -17.13 13.73
N SER A 413 -5.57 -16.40 14.04
CA SER A 413 -4.55 -16.85 14.98
C SER A 413 -5.15 -17.15 16.36
N PRO A 414 -4.78 -18.29 17.01
CA PRO A 414 -5.29 -18.65 18.33
C PRO A 414 -4.67 -17.88 19.49
N GLN A 415 -3.76 -16.94 19.21
CA GLN A 415 -3.14 -16.10 20.25
C GLN A 415 -4.17 -15.22 20.97
N SER A 416 -3.84 -14.72 22.16
CA SER A 416 -4.60 -13.64 22.76
C SER A 416 -4.55 -12.41 21.89
N PHE A 417 -5.56 -11.54 21.97
CA PHE A 417 -5.58 -10.30 21.21
C PHE A 417 -4.37 -9.40 21.52
N ASP A 418 -4.01 -9.31 22.79
CA ASP A 418 -2.87 -8.48 23.23
C ASP A 418 -1.55 -8.99 22.62
N GLU A 419 -1.29 -10.31 22.64
CA GLU A 419 -0.10 -10.90 22.05
C GLU A 419 -0.08 -10.75 20.52
N TRP A 420 -1.23 -10.98 19.87
CA TRP A 420 -1.38 -10.83 18.43
C TRP A 420 -1.15 -9.38 17.98
N SER A 421 -1.75 -8.42 18.66
CA SER A 421 -1.61 -7.00 18.34
C SER A 421 -0.20 -6.48 18.60
N GLU A 422 0.46 -6.93 19.68
CA GLU A 422 1.85 -6.62 19.95
C GLU A 422 2.77 -7.10 18.82
N ASN A 423 2.58 -8.31 18.32
CA ASN A 423 3.34 -8.85 17.19
C ASN A 423 3.12 -8.03 15.91
N LEU A 424 1.88 -7.59 15.64
CA LEU A 424 1.59 -6.72 14.50
C LEU A 424 2.31 -5.38 14.62
N PHE A 425 2.25 -4.73 15.77
CA PHE A 425 2.90 -3.45 15.99
C PHE A 425 4.42 -3.55 15.93
N ASP A 426 4.99 -4.65 16.43
CA ASP A 426 6.42 -4.91 16.32
C ASP A 426 6.85 -5.04 14.85
N ALA A 427 6.10 -5.78 14.04
CA ALA A 427 6.36 -5.89 12.61
C ALA A 427 6.19 -4.55 11.88
N ALA A 428 5.30 -3.67 12.35
CA ALA A 428 4.99 -2.38 11.73
C ALA A 428 5.79 -1.19 12.33
N CYS A 429 6.80 -1.44 13.17
CA CYS A 429 7.52 -0.40 13.89
C CYS A 429 8.13 0.69 13.00
N PHE A 430 8.54 0.34 11.79
CA PHE A 430 9.09 1.29 10.80
C PHE A 430 8.03 1.99 9.95
N THR A 431 6.85 1.41 9.78
CA THR A 431 5.82 1.97 8.91
C THR A 431 4.82 2.87 9.63
N ILE A 432 4.41 2.50 10.86
CA ILE A 432 3.47 3.27 11.69
C ILE A 432 3.86 4.75 11.83
N PRO A 433 5.15 5.11 12.07
CA PRO A 433 5.52 6.51 12.23
C PRO A 433 5.14 7.39 11.05
N ALA A 434 5.27 6.89 9.82
CA ALA A 434 4.88 7.65 8.64
C ALA A 434 3.36 7.90 8.57
N ASN A 435 2.53 6.94 9.02
CA ASN A 435 1.07 7.11 9.09
C ASN A 435 0.70 8.10 10.19
N HIS A 436 1.13 7.80 11.41
CA HIS A 436 0.75 8.56 12.59
C HIS A 436 1.18 10.04 12.51
N MET A 437 2.37 10.29 11.99
CA MET A 437 2.88 11.65 11.78
C MET A 437 2.47 12.26 10.44
N GLY A 438 1.86 11.50 9.53
CA GLY A 438 1.45 11.99 8.21
C GLY A 438 2.59 12.24 7.22
N LEU A 439 3.77 11.65 7.45
CA LEU A 439 4.97 11.82 6.61
C LEU A 439 4.89 11.00 5.32
N PRO A 440 5.47 11.42 4.20
CA PRO A 440 5.61 10.58 3.02
C PRO A 440 6.66 9.50 3.25
N ALA A 441 6.38 8.29 2.75
CA ALA A 441 7.30 7.16 2.83
C ALA A 441 7.16 6.23 1.62
N LEU A 442 8.29 5.82 1.06
CA LEU A 442 8.39 5.04 -0.16
C LEU A 442 9.04 3.70 0.11
N SER A 443 8.41 2.61 -0.31
CA SER A 443 8.99 1.27 -0.35
C SER A 443 9.61 1.00 -1.72
N LEU A 444 10.86 0.55 -1.74
CA LEU A 444 11.59 0.14 -2.93
C LEU A 444 12.18 -1.27 -2.75
N PRO A 445 12.29 -2.07 -3.82
CA PRO A 445 12.96 -3.37 -3.77
C PRO A 445 14.43 -3.24 -3.36
N SER A 446 14.90 -4.10 -2.46
CA SER A 446 16.29 -4.09 -1.98
C SER A 446 17.03 -5.40 -2.17
N GLY A 447 16.32 -6.54 -2.25
CA GLY A 447 16.90 -7.87 -2.42
C GLY A 447 15.86 -8.98 -2.23
N LEU A 448 16.34 -10.19 -1.97
CA LEU A 448 15.54 -11.38 -1.64
C LEU A 448 15.97 -11.94 -0.29
N ASP A 449 15.03 -12.50 0.45
CA ASP A 449 15.30 -13.28 1.65
C ASP A 449 15.71 -14.73 1.29
N ARG A 450 16.06 -15.53 2.31
CA ARG A 450 16.42 -16.96 2.18
C ARG A 450 15.33 -17.84 1.58
N ASN A 451 14.09 -17.39 1.55
CA ASN A 451 12.93 -18.10 1.00
C ASN A 451 12.62 -17.67 -0.44
N GLY A 452 13.41 -16.74 -1.02
CA GLY A 452 13.19 -16.17 -2.33
C GLY A 452 12.08 -15.10 -2.38
N CYS A 453 11.64 -14.63 -1.22
CA CYS A 453 10.68 -13.51 -1.14
C CYS A 453 11.41 -12.17 -1.16
N PRO A 454 10.86 -11.14 -1.82
CA PRO A 454 11.46 -9.81 -1.86
C PRO A 454 11.57 -9.17 -0.46
N ILE A 455 12.59 -8.32 -0.32
CA ILE A 455 12.78 -7.42 0.80
C ILE A 455 12.69 -5.99 0.28
N GLY A 456 11.99 -5.12 1.03
CA GLY A 456 11.89 -3.70 0.72
C GLY A 456 12.68 -2.82 1.69
N MET A 457 13.37 -1.81 1.15
CA MET A 457 13.83 -0.66 1.94
C MET A 457 12.76 0.42 1.98
N GLN A 458 12.70 1.15 3.08
CA GLN A 458 11.85 2.33 3.24
C GLN A 458 12.68 3.61 3.23
N LEU A 459 12.24 4.56 2.43
CA LEU A 459 12.74 5.94 2.43
C LEU A 459 11.62 6.83 2.94
N MET A 460 11.88 7.62 3.99
CA MET A 460 10.92 8.56 4.58
C MET A 460 11.49 9.98 4.47
N ALA A 461 10.64 10.96 4.18
CA ALA A 461 11.05 12.35 4.01
C ALA A 461 10.15 13.29 4.84
N PRO A 462 10.53 14.58 4.99
CA PRO A 462 9.65 15.59 5.59
C PRO A 462 8.31 15.69 4.87
N TRP A 463 7.30 16.26 5.53
CA TRP A 463 5.99 16.50 4.92
C TRP A 463 6.13 17.19 3.58
N ARG A 464 5.50 16.62 2.54
CA ARG A 464 5.47 17.15 1.18
C ARG A 464 6.80 17.11 0.42
N HIS A 465 7.75 16.29 0.88
CA HIS A 465 9.02 16.03 0.20
C HIS A 465 8.98 14.73 -0.63
N GLU A 466 7.82 14.36 -1.19
CA GLU A 466 7.71 13.24 -2.13
C GLU A 466 8.66 13.38 -3.32
N HIS A 467 8.95 14.60 -3.73
CA HIS A 467 9.90 14.89 -4.81
C HIS A 467 11.32 14.38 -4.50
N ASP A 468 11.78 14.47 -3.24
CA ASP A 468 13.09 13.92 -2.84
C ASP A 468 13.09 12.40 -2.89
N LEU A 469 11.96 11.75 -2.48
CA LEU A 469 11.80 10.31 -2.56
C LEU A 469 11.80 9.80 -3.99
N ILE A 470 11.06 10.44 -4.89
CA ILE A 470 11.01 10.08 -6.31
C ILE A 470 12.35 10.34 -7.00
N HIS A 471 12.99 11.47 -6.72
CA HIS A 471 14.32 11.79 -7.23
C HIS A 471 15.33 10.69 -6.89
N LEU A 472 15.45 10.35 -5.61
CA LEU A 472 16.35 9.30 -5.14
C LEU A 472 15.99 7.94 -5.74
N ALA A 473 14.71 7.59 -5.76
CA ALA A 473 14.21 6.32 -6.30
C ALA A 473 14.51 6.18 -7.80
N SER A 474 14.34 7.23 -8.60
CA SER A 474 14.60 7.19 -10.05
C SER A 474 16.07 6.91 -10.36
N HIS A 475 16.99 7.51 -9.62
CA HIS A 475 18.42 7.24 -9.78
C HIS A 475 18.80 5.85 -9.27
N TYR A 476 18.17 5.38 -8.19
CA TYR A 476 18.39 4.03 -7.67
C TYR A 476 17.88 2.96 -8.64
N GLU A 477 16.67 3.12 -9.21
CA GLU A 477 16.12 2.21 -10.21
C GLU A 477 16.99 2.16 -11.47
N ALA A 478 17.42 3.31 -11.97
CA ALA A 478 18.28 3.40 -13.15
C ALA A 478 19.64 2.71 -12.96
N ALA A 479 20.20 2.78 -11.76
CA ALA A 479 21.49 2.14 -11.43
C ALA A 479 21.35 0.64 -11.11
N HIS A 480 20.19 0.21 -10.62
CA HIS A 480 19.95 -1.15 -10.13
C HIS A 480 18.68 -1.79 -10.70
N PRO A 481 18.46 -1.80 -12.04
CA PRO A 481 17.21 -2.26 -12.66
C PRO A 481 16.90 -3.73 -12.35
N HIS A 482 17.90 -4.55 -12.04
CA HIS A 482 17.71 -5.96 -11.69
C HIS A 482 16.92 -6.15 -10.38
N LEU A 483 16.92 -5.19 -9.46
CA LEU A 483 16.11 -5.24 -8.22
C LEU A 483 14.62 -5.03 -8.50
N PHE A 484 14.27 -4.36 -9.58
CA PHE A 484 12.89 -4.13 -10.00
C PHE A 484 12.33 -5.24 -10.92
N ASN A 485 13.18 -6.25 -11.22
CA ASN A 485 12.84 -7.41 -12.04
C ASN A 485 13.28 -8.71 -11.36
N LEU A 486 12.89 -8.88 -10.11
CA LEU A 486 13.23 -10.06 -9.31
C LEU A 486 12.56 -11.33 -9.87
N PRO A 487 13.22 -12.50 -9.80
CA PRO A 487 12.65 -13.75 -10.30
C PRO A 487 11.48 -14.21 -9.44
N ARG A 488 10.39 -14.63 -10.09
CA ARG A 488 9.17 -15.14 -9.44
C ARG A 488 9.21 -16.66 -9.26
N ALA A 489 8.26 -17.21 -8.52
CA ALA A 489 8.13 -18.65 -8.36
C ALA A 489 7.94 -19.35 -9.70
N HIS A 490 8.49 -20.57 -9.82
CA HIS A 490 8.36 -21.38 -11.04
C HIS A 490 6.90 -21.53 -11.47
N GLY A 491 6.62 -21.23 -12.74
CA GLY A 491 5.30 -21.31 -13.35
C GLY A 491 4.43 -20.07 -13.21
N ILE A 492 4.89 -19.00 -12.53
CA ILE A 492 4.24 -17.69 -12.58
C ILE A 492 4.65 -16.96 -13.87
N ASP A 493 5.88 -17.20 -14.36
CA ASP A 493 6.42 -16.60 -15.57
C ASP A 493 6.21 -17.47 -16.83
N SER A 494 5.36 -18.52 -16.78
CA SER A 494 5.14 -19.47 -17.87
C SER A 494 3.69 -19.53 -18.35
#